data_3ca3bf6b1e9d708257721930b597f04e
#
_entry.id   3ca3bf6b1e9d708257721930b597f04e
#
_cell.length_a   1.000
_cell.length_b   1.000
_cell.length_c   1.000
_cell.angle_alpha   90.00
_cell.angle_beta   90.00
_cell.angle_gamma   90.00
#
_symmetry.space_group_name_H-M   'P 1'
#
loop_
_entity.id
_entity.type
_entity.pdbx_description
1 polymer ?
#
loop_
_entity_poly.entity_id
_entity_poly.type
_entity_poly.pdbx_seq_one_letter_code
_entity_poly.pdbx_strand_id
1 'polypeptide(L)'
;MKPVPREQIEATWDRFCGLDEKQSVAFSQKFLKAQPALAIYLLATNDEMGEEAEQSPLIDLTIALWDAMTQTAGKPLPEISPEDIERAEDANSGMLETLGDGSEFQMHDAAAGLITSFNQRDLLGFCVEILMQDNADQPELAPERVGLELLVLKTIIDCLDK
;
A
#
# COMPACT_ATOMS: atom_id res chain seq x y z
N MET A 1 -1.71 12.20 -10.43
CA MET A 1 -1.73 13.39 -9.52
C MET A 1 -0.31 13.89 -9.22
N LYS A 2 -0.13 14.98 -8.43
CA LYS A 2 1.21 15.37 -7.96
C LYS A 2 1.77 14.33 -6.98
N PRO A 3 3.08 14.05 -7.01
CA PRO A 3 3.70 13.18 -6.00
C PRO A 3 3.43 13.68 -4.58
N VAL A 4 3.14 12.76 -3.68
CA VAL A 4 2.98 13.06 -2.25
C VAL A 4 4.38 13.22 -1.65
N PRO A 5 4.70 14.35 -1.03
CA PRO A 5 6.00 14.55 -0.41
C PRO A 5 6.22 13.60 0.79
N ARG A 6 7.44 13.14 0.98
CA ARG A 6 7.81 12.24 2.08
C ARG A 6 7.34 12.74 3.46
N GLU A 7 7.56 14.01 3.74
CA GLU A 7 7.15 14.65 5.00
C GLU A 7 5.64 14.56 5.25
N GLN A 8 4.82 14.65 4.18
CA GLN A 8 3.37 14.51 4.27
C GLN A 8 2.95 13.09 4.62
N ILE A 9 3.65 12.10 4.08
CA ILE A 9 3.40 10.67 4.35
C ILE A 9 3.71 10.37 5.81
N GLU A 10 4.91 10.75 6.26
CA GLU A 10 5.37 10.55 7.64
C GLU A 10 4.44 11.22 8.65
N ALA A 11 4.08 12.49 8.43
CA ALA A 11 3.16 13.21 9.30
C ALA A 11 1.76 12.57 9.34
N THR A 12 1.28 12.02 8.23
CA THR A 12 -0.01 11.32 8.17
C THR A 12 0.07 10.00 8.92
N TRP A 13 1.14 9.24 8.75
CA TRP A 13 1.37 7.97 9.45
C TRP A 13 1.49 8.17 10.96
N ASP A 14 2.29 9.12 11.40
CA ASP A 14 2.47 9.44 12.83
C ASP A 14 1.14 9.84 13.47
N ARG A 15 0.34 10.65 12.76
CA ARG A 15 -0.99 11.02 13.22
C ARG A 15 -1.90 9.79 13.30
N PHE A 16 -1.87 8.90 12.31
CA PHE A 16 -2.67 7.68 12.28
C PHE A 16 -2.32 6.75 13.44
N CYS A 17 -1.04 6.52 13.69
CA CYS A 17 -0.55 5.72 14.83
C CYS A 17 -0.93 6.30 16.19
N GLY A 18 -1.18 7.59 16.28
CA GLY A 18 -1.60 8.28 17.50
C GLY A 18 -3.13 8.32 17.75
N LEU A 19 -3.94 7.75 16.84
CA LEU A 19 -5.39 7.73 16.98
C LEU A 19 -5.82 6.77 18.10
N ASP A 20 -6.86 7.15 18.86
CA ASP A 20 -7.55 6.22 19.73
C ASP A 20 -8.48 5.28 18.93
N GLU A 21 -9.00 4.24 19.57
CA GLU A 21 -9.86 3.24 18.93
C GLU A 21 -11.08 3.88 18.23
N LYS A 22 -11.74 4.83 18.88
CA LYS A 22 -12.91 5.51 18.33
C LYS A 22 -12.56 6.33 17.08
N GLN A 23 -11.42 7.02 17.11
CA GLN A 23 -10.91 7.81 16.00
C GLN A 23 -10.49 6.89 14.84
N SER A 24 -9.82 5.78 15.12
CA SER A 24 -9.43 4.77 14.12
C SER A 24 -10.64 4.18 13.41
N VAL A 25 -11.69 3.81 14.16
CA VAL A 25 -12.94 3.31 13.58
C VAL A 25 -13.60 4.35 12.69
N ALA A 26 -13.69 5.61 13.15
CA ALA A 26 -14.26 6.69 12.35
C ALA A 26 -13.49 6.93 11.06
N PHE A 27 -12.15 6.83 11.11
CA PHE A 27 -11.27 6.99 9.96
C PHE A 27 -11.45 5.86 8.94
N SER A 28 -11.50 4.62 9.41
CA SER A 28 -11.78 3.43 8.60
C SER A 28 -13.14 3.51 7.91
N GLN A 29 -14.17 3.96 8.63
CA GLN A 29 -15.51 4.17 8.06
C GLN A 29 -15.51 5.24 6.96
N LYS A 30 -14.70 6.29 7.10
CA LYS A 30 -14.55 7.32 6.06
C LYS A 30 -13.91 6.75 4.80
N PHE A 31 -12.87 5.93 4.94
CA PHE A 31 -12.24 5.22 3.83
C PHE A 31 -13.22 4.26 3.15
N LEU A 32 -13.92 3.42 3.91
CA LEU A 32 -14.93 2.46 3.40
C LEU A 32 -16.01 3.15 2.56
N LYS A 33 -16.46 4.33 2.98
CA LYS A 33 -17.47 5.10 2.23
C LYS A 33 -16.90 5.74 0.96
N ALA A 34 -15.65 6.16 1.00
CA ALA A 34 -15.02 6.85 -0.12
C ALA A 34 -14.47 5.87 -1.18
N GLN A 35 -14.08 4.66 -0.77
CA GLN A 35 -13.40 3.68 -1.60
C GLN A 35 -13.90 2.25 -1.31
N PRO A 36 -15.19 1.96 -1.59
CA PRO A 36 -15.78 0.67 -1.23
C PRO A 36 -15.13 -0.52 -1.94
N ALA A 37 -14.76 -0.38 -3.22
CA ALA A 37 -14.10 -1.45 -3.96
C ALA A 37 -12.69 -1.75 -3.44
N LEU A 38 -11.90 -0.72 -3.09
CA LEU A 38 -10.59 -0.92 -2.48
C LEU A 38 -10.71 -1.57 -1.10
N ALA A 39 -11.74 -1.24 -0.33
CA ALA A 39 -11.98 -1.87 0.96
C ALA A 39 -12.30 -3.37 0.82
N ILE A 40 -13.11 -3.75 -0.15
CA ILE A 40 -13.41 -5.17 -0.47
C ILE A 40 -12.13 -5.88 -0.91
N TYR A 41 -11.33 -5.27 -1.77
CA TYR A 41 -10.05 -5.81 -2.23
C TYR A 41 -9.09 -6.09 -1.07
N LEU A 42 -8.94 -5.14 -0.14
CA LEU A 42 -8.13 -5.31 1.07
C LEU A 42 -8.63 -6.44 1.97
N LEU A 43 -9.94 -6.54 2.18
CA LEU A 43 -10.51 -7.60 3.00
C LEU A 43 -10.29 -8.98 2.38
N ALA A 44 -10.44 -9.11 1.06
CA ALA A 44 -10.17 -10.35 0.34
C ALA A 44 -8.70 -10.76 0.47
N THR A 45 -7.76 -9.82 0.30
CA THR A 45 -6.32 -10.07 0.50
C THR A 45 -6.02 -10.48 1.94
N ASN A 46 -6.64 -9.81 2.90
CA ASN A 46 -6.48 -10.13 4.32
C ASN A 46 -6.96 -11.54 4.65
N ASP A 47 -8.08 -11.97 4.06
CA ASP A 47 -8.58 -13.35 4.20
C ASP A 47 -7.61 -14.39 3.60
N GLU A 48 -6.96 -14.07 2.48
CA GLU A 48 -5.94 -14.92 1.86
C GLU A 48 -4.69 -15.07 2.72
N MET A 49 -4.32 -14.03 3.47
CA MET A 49 -3.19 -14.05 4.41
C MET A 49 -3.45 -14.90 5.66
N GLY A 50 -4.71 -15.21 5.96
CA GLY A 50 -5.09 -16.04 7.10
C GLY A 50 -4.66 -15.47 8.46
N GLU A 51 -4.05 -16.29 9.31
CA GLU A 51 -3.64 -15.88 10.67
C GLU A 51 -2.57 -14.76 10.68
N GLU A 52 -1.79 -14.61 9.62
CA GLU A 52 -0.79 -13.55 9.49
C GLU A 52 -1.43 -12.16 9.28
N ALA A 53 -2.69 -12.13 8.84
CA ALA A 53 -3.41 -10.89 8.57
C ALA A 53 -3.59 -10.00 9.82
N GLU A 54 -3.79 -10.60 10.98
CA GLU A 54 -3.99 -9.85 12.23
C GLU A 54 -2.77 -9.01 12.65
N GLN A 55 -1.60 -9.38 12.15
CA GLN A 55 -0.33 -8.74 12.47
C GLN A 55 0.18 -7.86 11.32
N SER A 56 -0.54 -7.80 10.20
CA SER A 56 -0.14 -7.05 9.02
C SER A 56 -0.49 -5.56 9.16
N PRO A 57 0.42 -4.64 8.80
CA PRO A 57 0.13 -3.22 8.74
C PRO A 57 -0.62 -2.79 7.46
N LEU A 58 -0.99 -3.73 6.59
CA LEU A 58 -1.53 -3.47 5.25
C LEU A 58 -2.75 -2.55 5.24
N ILE A 59 -3.73 -2.83 6.10
CA ILE A 59 -4.97 -2.03 6.17
C ILE A 59 -4.66 -0.62 6.67
N ASP A 60 -3.89 -0.50 7.73
CA ASP A 60 -3.53 0.77 8.34
C ASP A 60 -2.70 1.63 7.39
N LEU A 61 -1.71 1.03 6.72
CA LEU A 61 -0.93 1.69 5.68
C LEU A 61 -1.83 2.18 4.54
N THR A 62 -2.74 1.36 4.04
CA THR A 62 -3.63 1.76 2.94
C THR A 62 -4.48 2.96 3.31
N ILE A 63 -5.07 2.97 4.50
CA ILE A 63 -5.91 4.08 4.95
C ILE A 63 -5.07 5.36 5.11
N ALA A 64 -3.87 5.25 5.67
CA ALA A 64 -2.95 6.38 5.83
C ALA A 64 -2.48 6.93 4.46
N LEU A 65 -2.15 6.06 3.50
CA LEU A 65 -1.78 6.45 2.14
C LEU A 65 -2.92 7.17 1.42
N TRP A 66 -4.13 6.62 1.48
CA TRP A 66 -5.31 7.25 0.90
C TRP A 66 -5.54 8.67 1.47
N ASP A 67 -5.37 8.84 2.78
CA ASP A 67 -5.53 10.14 3.41
C ASP A 67 -4.41 11.12 2.99
N ALA A 68 -3.15 10.68 2.94
CA ALA A 68 -2.03 11.50 2.48
C ALA A 68 -2.22 11.96 1.02
N MET A 69 -2.67 11.05 0.15
CA MET A 69 -2.99 11.36 -1.25
C MET A 69 -4.17 12.33 -1.37
N THR A 70 -5.22 12.14 -0.56
CA THR A 70 -6.39 13.03 -0.53
C THR A 70 -6.00 14.44 -0.08
N GLN A 71 -5.17 14.56 0.95
CA GLN A 71 -4.65 15.86 1.42
C GLN A 71 -3.80 16.55 0.35
N THR A 72 -2.91 15.81 -0.31
CA THR A 72 -2.05 16.34 -1.38
C THR A 72 -2.87 16.79 -2.59
N ALA A 73 -3.93 16.07 -2.92
CA ALA A 73 -4.85 16.45 -3.99
C ALA A 73 -5.69 17.70 -3.65
N GLY A 74 -5.89 17.99 -2.37
CA GLY A 74 -6.72 19.10 -1.88
C GLY A 74 -8.22 18.95 -2.20
N LYS A 75 -8.64 17.75 -2.60
CA LYS A 75 -10.02 17.38 -2.95
C LYS A 75 -10.23 15.88 -2.75
N PRO A 76 -11.48 15.41 -2.61
CA PRO A 76 -11.75 13.98 -2.59
C PRO A 76 -11.18 13.29 -3.84
N LEU A 77 -10.52 12.16 -3.64
CA LEU A 77 -10.09 11.30 -4.74
C LEU A 77 -11.31 10.62 -5.38
N PRO A 78 -11.27 10.33 -6.68
CA PRO A 78 -12.35 9.60 -7.35
C PRO A 78 -12.51 8.22 -6.72
N GLU A 79 -13.75 7.74 -6.70
CA GLU A 79 -14.04 6.36 -6.32
C GLU A 79 -13.44 5.41 -7.35
N ILE A 80 -12.73 4.38 -6.89
CA ILE A 80 -12.07 3.40 -7.72
C ILE A 80 -13.04 2.25 -8.01
N SER A 81 -13.11 1.82 -9.27
CA SER A 81 -13.95 0.68 -9.67
C SER A 81 -13.19 -0.64 -9.53
N PRO A 82 -13.93 -1.78 -9.42
CA PRO A 82 -13.31 -3.11 -9.45
C PRO A 82 -12.44 -3.35 -10.70
N GLU A 83 -12.87 -2.84 -11.85
CA GLU A 83 -12.15 -2.98 -13.13
C GLU A 83 -10.84 -2.19 -13.13
N ASP A 84 -10.77 -1.07 -12.41
CA ASP A 84 -9.52 -0.31 -12.23
C ASP A 84 -8.51 -1.10 -11.40
N ILE A 85 -9.00 -1.79 -10.35
CA ILE A 85 -8.18 -2.64 -9.48
C ILE A 85 -7.63 -3.83 -10.27
N GLU A 86 -8.49 -4.58 -10.97
CA GLU A 86 -8.11 -5.73 -11.78
C GLU A 86 -7.04 -5.36 -12.81
N ARG A 87 -7.22 -4.24 -13.52
CA ARG A 87 -6.24 -3.75 -14.51
C ARG A 87 -4.89 -3.40 -13.87
N ALA A 88 -4.89 -2.76 -12.71
CA ALA A 88 -3.66 -2.41 -12.01
C ALA A 88 -2.97 -3.65 -11.43
N GLU A 89 -3.73 -4.59 -10.90
CA GLU A 89 -3.22 -5.85 -10.37
C GLU A 89 -2.57 -6.71 -11.46
N ASP A 90 -3.22 -6.87 -12.61
CA ASP A 90 -2.67 -7.59 -13.76
C ASP A 90 -1.34 -6.98 -14.22
N ALA A 91 -1.27 -5.66 -14.33
CA ALA A 91 -0.05 -4.97 -14.72
C ALA A 91 1.08 -5.16 -13.69
N ASN A 92 0.78 -5.14 -12.40
CA ASN A 92 1.74 -5.30 -11.33
C ASN A 92 2.19 -6.75 -11.14
N SER A 93 1.29 -7.72 -11.32
CA SER A 93 1.63 -9.15 -11.28
C SER A 93 2.63 -9.54 -12.36
N GLY A 94 2.43 -9.08 -13.59
CA GLY A 94 3.38 -9.30 -14.69
C GLY A 94 4.76 -8.70 -14.42
N MET A 95 4.82 -7.59 -13.70
CA MET A 95 6.09 -6.97 -13.30
C MET A 95 6.84 -7.79 -12.24
N LEU A 96 6.14 -8.36 -11.25
CA LEU A 96 6.73 -9.23 -10.23
C LEU A 96 7.28 -10.53 -10.84
N GLU A 97 6.59 -11.13 -11.79
CA GLU A 97 7.07 -12.31 -12.51
C GLU A 97 8.40 -12.02 -13.22
N THR A 98 8.53 -10.85 -13.85
CA THR A 98 9.78 -10.42 -14.49
C THR A 98 10.92 -10.22 -13.49
N LEU A 99 10.63 -9.76 -12.27
CA LEU A 99 11.61 -9.59 -11.19
C LEU A 99 12.02 -10.93 -10.57
N GLY A 100 11.12 -11.91 -10.51
CA GLY A 100 11.34 -13.21 -9.86
C GLY A 100 12.35 -14.13 -10.56
N ASP A 101 12.64 -13.88 -11.84
CA ASP A 101 13.56 -14.70 -12.66
C ASP A 101 15.05 -14.30 -12.54
N GLY A 102 15.37 -13.30 -11.72
CA GLY A 102 16.73 -12.77 -11.55
C GLY A 102 17.46 -13.25 -10.29
N SER A 103 18.80 -13.02 -10.25
CA SER A 103 19.57 -13.16 -9.02
C SER A 103 19.09 -12.13 -7.97
N GLU A 104 19.35 -12.39 -6.67
CA GLU A 104 18.98 -11.48 -5.57
C GLU A 104 19.47 -10.04 -5.79
N PHE A 105 20.68 -9.89 -6.34
CA PHE A 105 21.25 -8.59 -6.71
C PHE A 105 20.47 -7.91 -7.85
N GLN A 106 20.08 -8.67 -8.88
CA GLN A 106 19.29 -8.16 -10.01
C GLN A 106 17.87 -7.79 -9.57
N MET A 107 17.28 -8.53 -8.64
CA MET A 107 15.98 -8.21 -8.05
C MET A 107 16.03 -6.90 -7.28
N HIS A 108 17.08 -6.68 -6.49
CA HIS A 108 17.26 -5.45 -5.73
C HIS A 108 17.42 -4.23 -6.64
N ASP A 109 18.25 -4.33 -7.69
CA ASP A 109 18.45 -3.25 -8.67
C ASP A 109 17.18 -2.96 -9.48
N ALA A 110 16.45 -3.99 -9.88
CA ALA A 110 15.19 -3.83 -10.60
C ALA A 110 14.11 -3.21 -9.73
N ALA A 111 13.99 -3.61 -8.46
CA ALA A 111 13.08 -3.00 -7.50
C ALA A 111 13.42 -1.52 -7.25
N ALA A 112 14.70 -1.19 -7.08
CA ALA A 112 15.16 0.20 -6.94
C ALA A 112 14.86 1.03 -8.20
N GLY A 113 15.02 0.44 -9.39
CA GLY A 113 14.68 1.07 -10.67
C GLY A 113 13.17 1.36 -10.80
N LEU A 114 12.33 0.42 -10.36
CA LEU A 114 10.88 0.59 -10.32
C LEU A 114 10.45 1.72 -9.40
N ILE A 115 10.98 1.78 -8.18
CA ILE A 115 10.68 2.84 -7.22
C ILE A 115 11.10 4.19 -7.81
N THR A 116 12.29 4.26 -8.43
CA THR A 116 12.81 5.52 -8.98
C THR A 116 11.99 6.04 -10.17
N SER A 117 11.43 5.15 -11.00
CA SER A 117 10.61 5.52 -12.16
C SER A 117 9.14 5.79 -11.84
N PHE A 118 8.71 5.43 -10.64
CA PHE A 118 7.32 5.53 -10.20
C PHE A 118 6.97 6.97 -9.81
N ASN A 119 5.78 7.45 -10.22
CA ASN A 119 5.36 8.83 -9.91
C ASN A 119 5.27 9.07 -8.39
N GLN A 120 4.70 8.11 -7.65
CA GLN A 120 4.55 8.15 -6.20
C GLN A 120 5.69 7.42 -5.47
N ARG A 121 6.93 7.67 -5.90
CA ARG A 121 8.11 6.96 -5.39
C ARG A 121 8.28 7.06 -3.87
N ASP A 122 7.97 8.22 -3.29
CA ASP A 122 8.13 8.45 -1.85
C ASP A 122 7.09 7.67 -1.05
N LEU A 123 5.85 7.52 -1.58
CA LEU A 123 4.82 6.64 -1.02
C LEU A 123 5.27 5.18 -1.04
N LEU A 124 5.70 4.70 -2.20
CA LEU A 124 6.12 3.31 -2.35
C LEU A 124 7.37 3.00 -1.50
N GLY A 125 8.34 3.91 -1.47
CA GLY A 125 9.52 3.79 -0.63
C GLY A 125 9.16 3.72 0.86
N PHE A 126 8.24 4.54 1.31
CA PHE A 126 7.73 4.51 2.69
C PHE A 126 7.05 3.17 3.02
N CYS A 127 6.21 2.64 2.11
CA CYS A 127 5.59 1.33 2.29
C CYS A 127 6.65 0.23 2.48
N VAL A 128 7.68 0.21 1.63
CA VAL A 128 8.78 -0.76 1.74
C VAL A 128 9.45 -0.68 3.10
N GLU A 129 9.75 0.53 3.59
CA GLU A 129 10.39 0.72 4.89
C GLU A 129 9.53 0.19 6.05
N ILE A 130 8.24 0.51 6.07
CA ILE A 130 7.33 0.02 7.12
C ILE A 130 7.18 -1.50 7.05
N LEU A 131 6.99 -2.08 5.86
CA LEU A 131 6.86 -3.52 5.70
C LEU A 131 8.14 -4.27 6.09
N MET A 132 9.31 -3.74 5.75
CA MET A 132 10.59 -4.33 6.12
C MET A 132 10.84 -4.24 7.62
N GLN A 133 10.46 -3.13 8.27
CA GLN A 133 10.54 -2.99 9.71
C GLN A 133 9.60 -3.98 10.41
N ASP A 134 8.34 -4.06 9.97
CA ASP A 134 7.36 -5.00 10.50
C ASP A 134 7.84 -6.46 10.37
N ASN A 135 8.39 -6.83 9.22
CA ASN A 135 8.94 -8.17 9.00
C ASN A 135 10.17 -8.45 9.88
N ALA A 136 11.01 -7.45 10.14
CA ALA A 136 12.15 -7.59 11.04
C ALA A 136 11.73 -7.80 12.52
N ASP A 137 10.61 -7.19 12.91
CA ASP A 137 10.03 -7.34 14.25
C ASP A 137 9.29 -8.68 14.43
N GLN A 138 8.94 -9.36 13.32
CA GLN A 138 8.18 -10.62 13.28
C GLN A 138 8.87 -11.64 12.35
N PRO A 139 10.08 -12.11 12.70
CA PRO A 139 10.89 -12.95 11.81
C PRO A 139 10.31 -14.36 11.57
N GLU A 140 9.32 -14.79 12.33
CA GLU A 140 8.60 -16.04 12.16
C GLU A 140 7.59 -16.02 10.99
N LEU A 141 7.24 -14.84 10.48
CA LEU A 141 6.31 -14.71 9.39
C LEU A 141 6.99 -14.97 8.03
N ALA A 142 6.21 -15.50 7.10
CA ALA A 142 6.73 -15.86 5.77
C ALA A 142 7.26 -14.63 5.01
N PRO A 143 8.48 -14.70 4.45
CA PRO A 143 9.05 -13.59 3.66
C PRO A 143 8.19 -13.20 2.44
N GLU A 144 7.46 -14.17 1.88
CA GLU A 144 6.55 -13.98 0.74
C GLU A 144 5.41 -13.00 1.07
N ARG A 145 5.06 -12.85 2.34
CA ARG A 145 4.07 -11.89 2.80
C ARG A 145 4.43 -10.46 2.41
N VAL A 146 5.68 -10.06 2.60
CA VAL A 146 6.14 -8.70 2.25
C VAL A 146 5.95 -8.42 0.76
N GLY A 147 6.22 -9.41 -0.10
CA GLY A 147 6.01 -9.31 -1.54
C GLY A 147 4.54 -9.11 -1.91
N LEU A 148 3.64 -9.87 -1.29
CA LEU A 148 2.19 -9.75 -1.49
C LEU A 148 1.68 -8.38 -1.01
N GLU A 149 2.04 -7.98 0.20
CA GLU A 149 1.65 -6.68 0.77
C GLU A 149 2.12 -5.51 -0.10
N LEU A 150 3.36 -5.57 -0.60
CA LEU A 150 3.91 -4.55 -1.49
C LEU A 150 3.17 -4.50 -2.83
N LEU A 151 2.81 -5.65 -3.39
CA LEU A 151 2.01 -5.73 -4.61
C LEU A 151 0.65 -5.07 -4.43
N VAL A 152 -0.02 -5.37 -3.33
CA VAL A 152 -1.34 -4.79 -3.01
C VAL A 152 -1.24 -3.28 -2.82
N LEU A 153 -0.27 -2.80 -2.04
CA LEU A 153 -0.06 -1.36 -1.81
C LEU A 153 0.26 -0.62 -3.11
N LYS A 154 1.12 -1.20 -3.96
CA LYS A 154 1.42 -0.61 -5.26
C LYS A 154 0.17 -0.55 -6.14
N THR A 155 -0.63 -1.61 -6.20
CA THR A 155 -1.89 -1.65 -6.94
C THR A 155 -2.84 -0.54 -6.48
N ILE A 156 -2.98 -0.36 -5.17
CA ILE A 156 -3.82 0.69 -4.58
C ILE A 156 -3.29 2.09 -4.95
N ILE A 157 -1.98 2.32 -4.85
CA ILE A 157 -1.37 3.60 -5.21
C ILE A 157 -1.61 3.90 -6.70
N ASP A 158 -1.41 2.92 -7.60
CA ASP A 158 -1.65 3.07 -9.04
C ASP A 158 -3.11 3.44 -9.34
N CYS A 159 -4.05 2.83 -8.63
CA CYS A 159 -5.47 3.16 -8.77
C CYS A 159 -5.78 4.59 -8.33
N LEU A 160 -5.18 5.05 -7.25
CA LEU A 160 -5.44 6.37 -6.66
C LEU A 160 -4.66 7.51 -7.34
N ASP A 161 -3.57 7.22 -8.04
CA ASP A 161 -2.69 8.21 -8.71
C ASP A 161 -3.25 8.64 -10.08
N LYS A 162 -4.44 9.23 -10.09
CA LYS A 162 -5.14 9.71 -11.30
C LYS A 162 -5.14 11.22 -11.46
#